data_c278a758403543f69fe91c5484d8fca1
#
_entry.id   c278a758403543f69fe91c5484d8fca1
#
_cell.length_a   1.000
_cell.length_b   1.000
_cell.length_c   1.000
_cell.angle_alpha   90.00
_cell.angle_beta   90.00
_cell.angle_gamma   90.00
#
_symmetry.space_group_name_H-M   'P 1'
#
loop_
_entity.id
_entity.type
_entity.pdbx_description
1 polymer ?
#
loop_
_entity_poly.entity_id
_entity_poly.type
_entity_poly.pdbx_seq_one_letter_code
_entity_poly.pdbx_strand_id
1 'polypeptide(L)'
;QPQWKLFLKWGWLSFAVFVLMAPVFYTMYISFNELGFGAKYYIFTFQWYENVFSDKQLINALGWTMLLALITLPIVIPFGLLSAKLYKQSTQKVWIVFVLLSPLFVPADILGSALLVFFKNLNKFFTFISEHTGIYMFETWFDLGIMSAVIGLIVYTLPYVFVVIMITMARYRPEQPEAARDLGASAWRAFWEIEFPQIRAGVFSACAFVVILTFNEYTRTSLLKGGFDTFTSVLISQMLN
;
A
#
# COMPACT_ATOMS: atom_id res chain seq x y z
N GLN A 1 -4.79 15.91 38.93
CA GLN A 1 -3.42 16.16 38.46
C GLN A 1 -3.17 17.64 38.41
N PRO A 2 -2.04 18.16 38.89
CA PRO A 2 -1.76 19.58 38.89
C PRO A 2 -1.74 20.16 37.46
N GLN A 3 -2.37 21.30 37.24
CA GLN A 3 -2.59 21.93 35.92
C GLN A 3 -1.29 22.16 35.12
N TRP A 4 -0.15 22.42 35.81
CA TRP A 4 1.14 22.61 35.15
C TRP A 4 1.65 21.34 34.43
N LYS A 5 1.33 20.13 34.94
CA LYS A 5 1.68 18.85 34.24
C LYS A 5 0.88 18.68 32.94
N LEU A 6 -0.36 19.14 32.93
CA LEU A 6 -1.20 19.13 31.74
C LEU A 6 -0.66 20.13 30.72
N PHE A 7 -0.27 21.33 31.15
CA PHE A 7 0.33 22.36 30.30
C PHE A 7 1.67 21.86 29.67
N LEU A 8 2.53 21.23 30.46
CA LEU A 8 3.77 20.65 29.95
C LEU A 8 3.53 19.53 28.92
N LYS A 9 2.52 18.67 29.15
CA LYS A 9 2.16 17.61 28.20
C LYS A 9 1.67 18.19 26.86
N TRP A 10 0.80 19.17 26.91
CA TRP A 10 0.29 19.82 25.69
C TRP A 10 1.37 20.65 24.99
N GLY A 11 2.21 21.35 25.76
CA GLY A 11 3.37 22.07 25.21
C GLY A 11 4.35 21.16 24.49
N TRP A 12 4.70 20.03 25.11
CA TRP A 12 5.56 19.02 24.49
C TRP A 12 4.93 18.39 23.24
N LEU A 13 3.65 18.05 23.31
CA LEU A 13 2.92 17.50 22.16
C LEU A 13 2.87 18.50 21.00
N SER A 14 2.55 19.75 21.27
CA SER A 14 2.51 20.82 20.25
C SER A 14 3.89 21.03 19.62
N PHE A 15 4.95 21.04 20.44
CA PHE A 15 6.32 21.15 19.95
C PHE A 15 6.69 19.97 19.05
N ALA A 16 6.39 18.73 19.46
CA ALA A 16 6.65 17.54 18.66
C ALA A 16 5.90 17.58 17.32
N VAL A 17 4.60 17.95 17.35
CA VAL A 17 3.80 18.11 16.13
C VAL A 17 4.37 19.20 15.23
N PHE A 18 4.78 20.34 15.79
CA PHE A 18 5.41 21.43 15.04
C PHE A 18 6.70 20.96 14.34
N VAL A 19 7.61 20.29 15.07
CA VAL A 19 8.86 19.78 14.51
C VAL A 19 8.61 18.76 13.39
N LEU A 20 7.63 17.87 13.56
CA LEU A 20 7.28 16.88 12.54
C LEU A 20 6.62 17.51 11.30
N MET A 21 5.81 18.57 11.49
CA MET A 21 5.10 19.23 10.40
C MET A 21 5.92 20.34 9.73
N ALA A 22 6.94 20.89 10.39
CA ALA A 22 7.76 21.97 9.85
C ALA A 22 8.34 21.67 8.46
N PRO A 23 8.93 20.48 8.19
CA PRO A 23 9.42 20.15 6.85
C PRO A 23 8.31 20.14 5.80
N VAL A 24 7.11 19.66 6.17
CA VAL A 24 5.95 19.60 5.27
C VAL A 24 5.49 21.01 4.90
N PHE A 25 5.33 21.88 5.89
CA PHE A 25 4.97 23.29 5.65
C PHE A 25 6.05 24.02 4.86
N TYR A 26 7.31 23.74 5.16
CA TYR A 26 8.42 24.33 4.41
C TYR A 26 8.44 23.89 2.95
N THR A 27 8.25 22.61 2.67
CA THR A 27 8.15 22.09 1.30
C THR A 27 6.95 22.70 0.57
N MET A 28 5.80 22.81 1.25
CA MET A 28 4.62 23.45 0.71
C MET A 28 4.86 24.95 0.41
N TYR A 29 5.54 25.67 1.30
CA TYR A 29 5.92 27.06 1.08
C TYR A 29 6.84 27.22 -0.15
N ILE A 30 7.86 26.37 -0.28
CA ILE A 30 8.82 26.42 -1.41
C ILE A 30 8.16 26.02 -2.73
N SER A 31 7.14 25.14 -2.73
CA SER A 31 6.46 24.73 -3.96
C SER A 31 5.80 25.91 -4.71
N PHE A 32 5.59 27.04 -4.04
CA PHE A 32 5.11 28.27 -4.63
C PHE A 32 6.23 29.28 -4.97
N ASN A 33 7.51 28.89 -4.83
CA ASN A 33 8.63 29.76 -5.15
C ASN A 33 9.20 29.45 -6.54
N GLU A 34 9.20 30.41 -7.44
CA GLU A 34 9.73 30.29 -8.80
C GLU A 34 11.21 29.86 -8.82
N LEU A 35 11.99 30.38 -7.88
CA LEU A 35 13.43 30.12 -7.79
C LEU A 35 13.78 28.79 -7.11
N GLY A 36 12.79 28.05 -6.60
CA GLY A 36 12.98 26.74 -5.99
C GLY A 36 13.66 26.74 -4.62
N PHE A 37 14.27 25.61 -4.31
CA PHE A 37 14.90 25.35 -3.00
C PHE A 37 16.24 26.10 -2.86
N GLY A 38 16.44 26.71 -1.69
CA GLY A 38 17.69 27.41 -1.36
C GLY A 38 17.85 28.81 -2.00
N ALA A 39 16.83 29.32 -2.68
CA ALA A 39 16.86 30.64 -3.27
C ALA A 39 16.93 31.77 -2.23
N LYS A 40 17.70 32.83 -2.55
CA LYS A 40 17.87 33.99 -1.69
C LYS A 40 16.61 34.89 -1.61
N TYR A 41 15.78 34.84 -2.65
CA TYR A 41 14.53 35.61 -2.75
C TYR A 41 13.35 34.68 -2.97
N TYR A 42 12.16 35.14 -2.57
CA TYR A 42 10.90 34.43 -2.78
C TYR A 42 10.08 35.16 -3.85
N ILE A 43 9.78 34.45 -4.93
CA ILE A 43 8.91 34.93 -6.02
C ILE A 43 7.74 33.95 -6.11
N PHE A 44 6.53 34.43 -5.81
CA PHE A 44 5.34 33.58 -5.82
C PHE A 44 4.95 33.18 -7.23
N THR A 45 4.74 31.86 -7.46
CA THR A 45 4.33 31.30 -8.75
C THR A 45 3.47 30.06 -8.60
N PHE A 46 2.62 29.80 -9.60
CA PHE A 46 1.92 28.51 -9.79
C PHE A 46 2.53 27.70 -10.95
N GLN A 47 3.58 28.18 -11.58
CA GLN A 47 4.17 27.59 -12.79
C GLN A 47 4.55 26.11 -12.59
N TRP A 48 5.03 25.73 -11.41
CA TRP A 48 5.39 24.35 -11.13
C TRP A 48 4.17 23.42 -11.18
N TYR A 49 3.01 23.88 -10.71
CA TYR A 49 1.76 23.11 -10.77
C TYR A 49 1.26 23.00 -12.21
N GLU A 50 1.32 24.09 -12.98
CA GLU A 50 0.96 24.08 -14.39
C GLU A 50 1.85 23.12 -15.18
N ASN A 51 3.17 23.12 -14.93
CA ASN A 51 4.11 22.21 -15.54
C ASN A 51 3.79 20.75 -15.22
N VAL A 52 3.50 20.42 -13.95
CA VAL A 52 3.13 19.06 -13.53
C VAL A 52 1.86 18.59 -14.24
N PHE A 53 0.82 19.42 -14.31
CA PHE A 53 -0.43 19.05 -14.99
C PHE A 53 -0.31 19.03 -16.52
N SER A 54 0.67 19.70 -17.09
CA SER A 54 0.96 19.71 -18.53
C SER A 54 1.90 18.58 -18.95
N ASP A 55 2.63 17.97 -18.01
CA ASP A 55 3.54 16.87 -18.27
C ASP A 55 2.75 15.57 -18.49
N LYS A 56 2.64 15.18 -19.77
CA LYS A 56 1.93 13.96 -20.19
C LYS A 56 2.54 12.70 -19.62
N GLN A 57 3.87 12.66 -19.38
CA GLN A 57 4.54 11.50 -18.81
C GLN A 57 4.15 11.33 -17.34
N LEU A 58 4.16 12.42 -16.56
CA LEU A 58 3.74 12.43 -15.15
C LEU A 58 2.26 12.04 -14.99
N ILE A 59 1.38 12.62 -15.82
CA ILE A 59 -0.07 12.30 -15.77
C ILE A 59 -0.34 10.84 -16.13
N ASN A 60 0.34 10.32 -17.17
CA ASN A 60 0.21 8.91 -17.54
C ASN A 60 0.73 7.98 -16.42
N ALA A 61 1.87 8.31 -15.83
CA ALA A 61 2.45 7.56 -14.71
C ALA A 61 1.56 7.61 -13.45
N LEU A 62 0.91 8.74 -13.18
CA LEU A 62 -0.12 8.88 -12.15
C LEU A 62 -1.29 7.91 -12.39
N GLY A 63 -1.77 7.85 -13.65
CA GLY A 63 -2.82 6.93 -14.08
C GLY A 63 -2.44 5.47 -13.83
N TRP A 64 -1.22 5.07 -14.20
CA TRP A 64 -0.72 3.72 -13.94
C TRP A 64 -0.63 3.40 -12.44
N THR A 65 -0.13 4.32 -11.63
CA THR A 65 -0.05 4.13 -10.18
C THR A 65 -1.44 3.98 -9.56
N MET A 66 -2.41 4.80 -10.00
CA MET A 66 -3.79 4.69 -9.55
C MET A 66 -4.42 3.36 -9.97
N LEU A 67 -4.17 2.91 -11.19
CA LEU A 67 -4.65 1.62 -11.68
C LEU A 67 -4.08 0.47 -10.85
N LEU A 68 -2.77 0.48 -10.56
CA LEU A 68 -2.14 -0.52 -9.69
C LEU A 68 -2.78 -0.55 -8.31
N ALA A 69 -3.03 0.62 -7.70
CA ALA A 69 -3.70 0.71 -6.41
C ALA A 69 -5.12 0.13 -6.48
N LEU A 70 -5.90 0.48 -7.51
CA LEU A 70 -7.26 0.00 -7.72
C LEU A 70 -7.34 -1.51 -7.94
N ILE A 71 -6.35 -2.11 -8.61
CA ILE A 71 -6.30 -3.58 -8.80
C ILE A 71 -5.84 -4.27 -7.52
N THR A 72 -4.89 -3.68 -6.79
CA THR A 72 -4.34 -4.27 -5.56
C THR A 72 -5.35 -4.28 -4.42
N LEU A 73 -6.15 -3.23 -4.27
CA LEU A 73 -7.14 -3.07 -3.19
C LEU A 73 -8.13 -4.24 -3.06
N PRO A 74 -8.90 -4.63 -4.11
CA PRO A 74 -9.89 -5.69 -4.02
C PRO A 74 -9.29 -7.07 -3.75
N ILE A 75 -7.98 -7.21 -3.90
CA ILE A 75 -7.27 -8.46 -3.61
C ILE A 75 -6.72 -8.43 -2.19
N VAL A 76 -5.96 -7.40 -1.83
CA VAL A 76 -5.22 -7.36 -0.56
C VAL A 76 -6.13 -7.15 0.65
N ILE A 77 -7.24 -6.41 0.51
CA ILE A 77 -8.17 -6.16 1.62
C ILE A 77 -8.87 -7.45 2.08
N PRO A 78 -9.49 -8.27 1.20
CA PRO A 78 -10.05 -9.56 1.59
C PRO A 78 -8.99 -10.51 2.19
N PHE A 79 -7.79 -10.58 1.60
CA PHE A 79 -6.71 -11.40 2.16
C PHE A 79 -6.29 -10.96 3.56
N GLY A 80 -6.16 -9.65 3.78
CA GLY A 80 -5.85 -9.09 5.10
C GLY A 80 -6.96 -9.36 6.12
N LEU A 81 -8.23 -9.25 5.71
CA LEU A 81 -9.39 -9.56 6.56
C LEU A 81 -9.43 -11.06 6.93
N LEU A 82 -9.25 -11.94 5.95
CA LEU A 82 -9.18 -13.39 6.20
C LEU A 82 -8.03 -13.74 7.13
N SER A 83 -6.86 -13.14 6.91
CA SER A 83 -5.68 -13.35 7.76
C SER A 83 -5.91 -12.89 9.19
N ALA A 84 -6.58 -11.74 9.39
CA ALA A 84 -6.93 -11.24 10.71
C ALA A 84 -7.97 -12.12 11.43
N LYS A 85 -8.95 -12.68 10.69
CA LYS A 85 -9.89 -13.68 11.21
C LYS A 85 -9.19 -14.96 11.60
N LEU A 86 -8.32 -15.49 10.74
CA LEU A 86 -7.52 -16.68 11.04
C LEU A 86 -6.66 -16.48 12.29
N TYR A 87 -6.02 -15.32 12.41
CA TYR A 87 -5.26 -14.97 13.60
C TYR A 87 -6.12 -14.99 14.86
N LYS A 88 -7.34 -14.46 14.81
CA LYS A 88 -8.24 -14.41 15.97
C LYS A 88 -8.69 -15.81 16.42
N GLN A 89 -8.95 -16.70 15.46
CA GLN A 89 -9.46 -18.06 15.71
C GLN A 89 -8.35 -19.09 15.98
N SER A 90 -7.13 -18.83 15.52
CA SER A 90 -6.03 -19.79 15.61
C SER A 90 -5.40 -19.85 16.99
N THR A 91 -4.96 -21.04 17.37
CA THR A 91 -4.05 -21.27 18.50
C THR A 91 -2.60 -20.93 18.15
N GLN A 92 -2.24 -20.96 16.86
CA GLN A 92 -0.88 -20.72 16.34
C GLN A 92 -0.64 -19.26 15.93
N LYS A 93 -1.03 -18.32 16.78
CA LYS A 93 -0.97 -16.87 16.48
C LYS A 93 0.41 -16.37 16.09
N VAL A 94 1.44 -16.90 16.77
CA VAL A 94 2.84 -16.47 16.52
C VAL A 94 3.29 -16.80 15.10
N TRP A 95 2.96 -17.99 14.60
CA TRP A 95 3.32 -18.40 13.24
C TRP A 95 2.60 -17.57 12.18
N ILE A 96 1.32 -17.26 12.37
CA ILE A 96 0.55 -16.41 11.46
C ILE A 96 1.19 -15.01 11.38
N VAL A 97 1.51 -14.41 12.52
CA VAL A 97 2.17 -13.10 12.56
C VAL A 97 3.55 -13.18 11.91
N PHE A 98 4.35 -14.19 12.25
CA PHE A 98 5.68 -14.37 11.68
C PHE A 98 5.65 -14.46 10.15
N VAL A 99 4.78 -15.31 9.60
CA VAL A 99 4.65 -15.49 8.14
C VAL A 99 4.16 -14.22 7.46
N LEU A 100 3.11 -13.58 8.00
CA LEU A 100 2.52 -12.40 7.39
C LEU A 100 3.43 -11.16 7.47
N LEU A 101 4.19 -11.02 8.55
CA LEU A 101 5.10 -9.88 8.73
C LEU A 101 6.50 -10.14 8.17
N SER A 102 6.84 -11.38 7.77
CA SER A 102 8.16 -11.72 7.26
C SER A 102 8.64 -10.83 6.10
N PRO A 103 7.78 -10.38 5.14
CA PRO A 103 8.23 -9.49 4.08
C PRO A 103 8.75 -8.14 4.56
N LEU A 104 8.33 -7.67 5.76
CA LEU A 104 8.79 -6.40 6.33
C LEU A 104 10.24 -6.47 6.84
N PHE A 105 10.74 -7.64 7.14
CA PHE A 105 12.11 -7.84 7.61
C PHE A 105 13.12 -7.95 6.46
N VAL A 106 12.64 -8.11 5.22
CA VAL A 106 13.49 -8.21 4.05
C VAL A 106 13.64 -6.82 3.41
N PRO A 107 14.88 -6.33 3.19
CA PRO A 107 15.12 -5.08 2.48
C PRO A 107 14.40 -5.05 1.13
N ALA A 108 13.90 -3.86 0.75
CA ALA A 108 13.06 -3.68 -0.45
C ALA A 108 13.74 -4.17 -1.73
N ASP A 109 15.04 -3.87 -1.88
CA ASP A 109 15.84 -4.24 -3.05
C ASP A 109 16.02 -5.76 -3.16
N ILE A 110 16.25 -6.42 -2.02
CA ILE A 110 16.42 -7.89 -1.96
C ILE A 110 15.10 -8.57 -2.30
N LEU A 111 14.00 -8.13 -1.70
CA LEU A 111 12.68 -8.70 -1.98
C LEU A 111 12.26 -8.45 -3.43
N GLY A 112 12.48 -7.25 -3.96
CA GLY A 112 12.20 -6.91 -5.35
C GLY A 112 13.01 -7.77 -6.33
N SER A 113 14.30 -7.92 -6.08
CA SER A 113 15.19 -8.75 -6.90
C SER A 113 14.82 -10.23 -6.82
N ALA A 114 14.46 -10.74 -5.65
CA ALA A 114 14.00 -12.12 -5.48
C ALA A 114 12.70 -12.38 -6.27
N LEU A 115 11.73 -11.46 -6.21
CA LEU A 115 10.50 -11.54 -6.99
C LEU A 115 10.79 -11.46 -8.49
N LEU A 116 11.70 -10.59 -8.94
CA LEU A 116 12.12 -10.50 -10.34
C LEU A 116 12.68 -11.84 -10.84
N VAL A 117 13.59 -12.45 -10.07
CA VAL A 117 14.17 -13.76 -10.41
C VAL A 117 13.09 -14.85 -10.41
N PHE A 118 12.19 -14.81 -9.43
CA PHE A 118 11.06 -15.74 -9.36
C PHE A 118 10.18 -15.66 -10.61
N PHE A 119 9.73 -14.48 -11.02
CA PHE A 119 8.90 -14.29 -12.20
C PHE A 119 9.63 -14.71 -13.49
N LYS A 120 10.91 -14.36 -13.64
CA LYS A 120 11.72 -14.79 -14.78
C LYS A 120 11.85 -16.30 -14.87
N ASN A 121 12.06 -16.99 -13.76
CA ASN A 121 12.14 -18.45 -13.73
C ASN A 121 10.79 -19.11 -14.00
N LEU A 122 9.72 -18.51 -13.43
CA LEU A 122 8.36 -18.98 -13.66
C LEU A 122 7.97 -18.86 -15.15
N ASN A 123 8.30 -17.72 -15.76
CA ASN A 123 8.09 -17.52 -17.19
C ASN A 123 8.85 -18.55 -18.03
N LYS A 124 10.14 -18.77 -17.77
CA LYS A 124 10.93 -19.83 -18.44
C LYS A 124 10.30 -21.21 -18.30
N PHE A 125 9.78 -21.54 -17.12
CA PHE A 125 9.12 -22.81 -16.87
C PHE A 125 7.85 -22.98 -17.73
N PHE A 126 7.02 -21.94 -17.81
CA PHE A 126 5.81 -21.98 -18.64
C PHE A 126 6.12 -21.96 -20.14
N THR A 127 7.15 -21.24 -20.59
CA THR A 127 7.62 -21.30 -21.98
C THR A 127 8.09 -22.73 -22.33
N PHE A 128 8.85 -23.37 -21.44
CA PHE A 128 9.28 -24.76 -21.64
C PHE A 128 8.06 -25.71 -21.74
N ILE A 129 7.03 -25.54 -20.91
CA ILE A 129 5.79 -26.33 -21.01
C ILE A 129 5.09 -26.08 -22.35
N SER A 130 4.96 -24.81 -22.76
CA SER A 130 4.31 -24.43 -24.01
C SER A 130 4.99 -25.10 -25.23
N GLU A 131 6.30 -25.05 -25.27
CA GLU A 131 7.10 -25.68 -26.36
C GLU A 131 6.92 -27.20 -26.44
N HIS A 132 6.76 -27.88 -25.28
CA HIS A 132 6.65 -29.34 -25.23
C HIS A 132 5.22 -29.87 -25.34
N THR A 133 4.23 -29.07 -24.93
CA THR A 133 2.83 -29.53 -24.91
C THR A 133 1.95 -28.88 -25.98
N GLY A 134 2.45 -27.81 -26.64
CA GLY A 134 1.67 -27.01 -27.59
C GLY A 134 0.57 -26.17 -26.94
N ILE A 135 0.57 -26.02 -25.59
CA ILE A 135 -0.41 -25.24 -24.86
C ILE A 135 0.19 -23.86 -24.52
N TYR A 136 -0.11 -22.84 -25.30
CA TYR A 136 0.45 -21.50 -25.18
C TYR A 136 -0.33 -20.57 -24.23
N MET A 137 -1.31 -21.10 -23.48
CA MET A 137 -2.25 -20.28 -22.69
C MET A 137 -1.58 -19.48 -21.57
N PHE A 138 -0.45 -19.92 -21.05
CA PHE A 138 0.23 -19.30 -19.91
C PHE A 138 1.57 -18.64 -20.25
N GLU A 139 1.97 -18.60 -21.52
CA GLU A 139 3.31 -18.17 -21.94
C GLU A 139 3.63 -16.73 -21.56
N THR A 140 2.64 -15.83 -21.60
CA THR A 140 2.80 -14.40 -21.29
C THR A 140 2.28 -13.98 -19.92
N TRP A 141 1.67 -14.89 -19.15
CA TRP A 141 1.03 -14.53 -17.88
C TRP A 141 2.02 -14.09 -16.81
N PHE A 142 3.24 -14.60 -16.87
CA PHE A 142 4.29 -14.33 -15.89
C PHE A 142 5.37 -13.38 -16.41
N ASP A 143 5.10 -12.71 -17.53
CA ASP A 143 5.94 -11.62 -18.01
C ASP A 143 5.89 -10.44 -17.01
N LEU A 144 6.99 -9.68 -17.01
CA LEU A 144 7.04 -8.47 -16.20
C LEU A 144 6.04 -7.44 -16.74
N GLY A 145 5.16 -6.98 -15.87
CA GLY A 145 4.10 -6.04 -16.24
C GLY A 145 3.15 -5.76 -15.07
N ILE A 146 1.87 -5.56 -15.39
CA ILE A 146 0.85 -5.23 -14.39
C ILE A 146 0.71 -6.36 -13.35
N MET A 147 0.66 -7.63 -13.79
CA MET A 147 0.47 -8.78 -12.90
C MET A 147 1.61 -8.92 -11.89
N SER A 148 2.85 -8.90 -12.35
CA SER A 148 4.04 -8.98 -11.48
C SER A 148 4.14 -7.79 -10.52
N ALA A 149 3.83 -6.58 -11.01
CA ALA A 149 3.80 -5.37 -10.17
C ALA A 149 2.72 -5.46 -9.08
N VAL A 150 1.50 -5.90 -9.44
CA VAL A 150 0.40 -6.09 -8.46
C VAL A 150 0.75 -7.15 -7.42
N ILE A 151 1.32 -8.28 -7.82
CA ILE A 151 1.77 -9.31 -6.86
C ILE A 151 2.85 -8.76 -5.94
N GLY A 152 3.82 -8.02 -6.46
CA GLY A 152 4.82 -7.32 -5.65
C GLY A 152 4.21 -6.36 -4.64
N LEU A 153 3.20 -5.59 -5.06
CA LEU A 153 2.45 -4.69 -4.19
C LEU A 153 1.64 -5.43 -3.14
N ILE A 154 1.01 -6.57 -3.49
CA ILE A 154 0.28 -7.40 -2.51
C ILE A 154 1.24 -7.92 -1.44
N VAL A 155 2.38 -8.48 -1.82
CA VAL A 155 3.40 -8.97 -0.88
C VAL A 155 3.87 -7.86 0.06
N TYR A 156 4.01 -6.64 -0.46
CA TYR A 156 4.43 -5.48 0.33
C TYR A 156 3.33 -4.92 1.23
N THR A 157 2.10 -4.79 0.73
CA THR A 157 1.02 -4.08 1.45
C THR A 157 0.25 -4.99 2.40
N LEU A 158 0.21 -6.31 2.14
CA LEU A 158 -0.54 -7.27 2.97
C LEU A 158 -0.18 -7.25 4.45
N PRO A 159 1.10 -7.17 4.86
CA PRO A 159 1.47 -7.03 6.27
C PRO A 159 0.81 -5.83 6.95
N TYR A 160 0.81 -4.67 6.29
CA TYR A 160 0.21 -3.44 6.83
C TYR A 160 -1.31 -3.57 6.94
N VAL A 161 -1.96 -4.08 5.89
CA VAL A 161 -3.40 -4.34 5.89
C VAL A 161 -3.78 -5.30 7.01
N PHE A 162 -3.03 -6.40 7.18
CA PHE A 162 -3.23 -7.35 8.26
C PHE A 162 -3.17 -6.68 9.63
N VAL A 163 -2.13 -5.88 9.90
CA VAL A 163 -1.95 -5.20 11.20
C VAL A 163 -3.08 -4.22 11.48
N VAL A 164 -3.44 -3.37 10.50
CA VAL A 164 -4.52 -2.37 10.66
C VAL A 164 -5.86 -3.03 10.94
N ILE A 165 -6.20 -4.08 10.19
CA ILE A 165 -7.46 -4.82 10.39
C ILE A 165 -7.42 -5.60 11.70
N MET A 166 -6.31 -6.25 12.05
CA MET A 166 -6.13 -6.98 13.30
C MET A 166 -6.37 -6.08 14.53
N ILE A 167 -5.82 -4.86 14.54
CA ILE A 167 -6.04 -3.89 15.62
C ILE A 167 -7.54 -3.54 15.73
N THR A 168 -8.21 -3.34 14.61
CA THR A 168 -9.65 -3.04 14.60
C THR A 168 -10.47 -4.23 15.10
N MET A 169 -10.06 -5.45 14.71
CA MET A 169 -10.71 -6.69 15.16
C MET A 169 -10.47 -7.01 16.64
N ALA A 170 -9.58 -6.30 17.35
CA ALA A 170 -9.46 -6.44 18.80
C ALA A 170 -10.75 -6.10 19.56
N ARG A 171 -11.57 -5.21 18.98
CA ARG A 171 -12.90 -4.82 19.51
C ARG A 171 -14.07 -5.57 18.90
N TYR A 172 -13.81 -6.40 17.89
CA TYR A 172 -14.83 -7.17 17.19
C TYR A 172 -15.34 -8.33 18.08
N ARG A 173 -16.66 -8.48 18.13
CA ARG A 173 -17.36 -9.51 18.91
C ARG A 173 -17.94 -10.57 17.97
N PRO A 174 -17.31 -11.73 17.83
CA PRO A 174 -17.74 -12.80 16.93
C PRO A 174 -19.11 -13.40 17.31
N GLU A 175 -19.48 -13.29 18.60
CA GLU A 175 -20.76 -13.82 19.10
C GLU A 175 -21.98 -13.17 18.44
N GLN A 176 -21.86 -11.92 17.98
CA GLN A 176 -22.99 -11.20 17.38
C GLN A 176 -23.37 -11.74 15.99
N PRO A 177 -22.46 -11.91 15.00
CA PRO A 177 -22.82 -12.55 13.74
C PRO A 177 -23.12 -14.05 13.89
N GLU A 178 -22.58 -14.75 14.90
CA GLU A 178 -22.93 -16.12 15.22
C GLU A 178 -24.39 -16.19 15.67
N ALA A 179 -24.80 -15.39 16.65
CA ALA A 179 -26.19 -15.32 17.12
C ALA A 179 -27.18 -14.96 15.99
N ALA A 180 -26.81 -14.06 15.09
CA ALA A 180 -27.65 -13.73 13.92
C ALA A 180 -27.84 -14.93 12.98
N ARG A 181 -26.79 -15.74 12.81
CA ARG A 181 -26.88 -16.96 11.98
C ARG A 181 -27.73 -18.03 12.66
N ASP A 182 -27.67 -18.14 13.96
CA ASP A 182 -28.54 -19.03 14.73
C ASP A 182 -30.02 -18.65 14.63
N LEU A 183 -30.28 -17.34 14.46
CA LEU A 183 -31.63 -16.79 14.17
C LEU A 183 -32.03 -16.86 12.67
N GLY A 184 -31.24 -17.55 11.84
CA GLY A 184 -31.55 -17.80 10.42
C GLY A 184 -30.97 -16.78 9.43
N ALA A 185 -30.11 -15.86 9.85
CA ALA A 185 -29.42 -14.98 8.89
C ALA A 185 -28.41 -15.77 8.06
N SER A 186 -28.37 -15.50 6.74
CA SER A 186 -27.31 -16.06 5.89
C SER A 186 -25.94 -15.49 6.28
N ALA A 187 -24.86 -16.22 5.97
CA ALA A 187 -23.48 -15.76 6.24
C ALA A 187 -23.17 -14.41 5.58
N TRP A 188 -23.70 -14.16 4.39
CA TRP A 188 -23.57 -12.90 3.67
C TRP A 188 -24.26 -11.74 4.40
N ARG A 189 -25.50 -11.99 4.87
CA ARG A 189 -26.27 -10.99 5.61
C ARG A 189 -25.64 -10.68 6.97
N ALA A 190 -25.22 -11.70 7.71
CA ALA A 190 -24.50 -11.54 8.98
C ALA A 190 -23.18 -10.75 8.80
N PHE A 191 -22.46 -10.97 7.70
CA PHE A 191 -21.25 -10.19 7.38
C PHE A 191 -21.58 -8.72 7.14
N TRP A 192 -22.46 -8.39 6.20
CA TRP A 192 -22.69 -7.01 5.79
C TRP A 192 -23.46 -6.17 6.80
N GLU A 193 -24.44 -6.77 7.52
CA GLU A 193 -25.30 -6.05 8.44
C GLU A 193 -24.72 -5.97 9.86
N ILE A 194 -23.85 -6.92 10.27
CA ILE A 194 -23.37 -7.01 11.66
C ILE A 194 -21.86 -6.92 11.75
N GLU A 195 -21.12 -7.71 10.96
CA GLU A 195 -19.67 -7.79 11.07
C GLU A 195 -18.99 -6.57 10.43
N PHE A 196 -19.29 -6.27 9.17
CA PHE A 196 -18.67 -5.19 8.42
C PHE A 196 -18.82 -3.82 9.10
N PRO A 197 -19.99 -3.41 9.64
CA PRO A 197 -20.13 -2.15 10.38
C PRO A 197 -19.17 -2.02 11.58
N GLN A 198 -18.83 -3.12 12.25
CA GLN A 198 -17.90 -3.11 13.38
C GLN A 198 -16.45 -2.88 12.95
N ILE A 199 -16.06 -3.37 11.77
CA ILE A 199 -14.69 -3.33 11.28
C ILE A 199 -14.45 -2.30 10.18
N ARG A 200 -15.50 -1.63 9.69
CA ARG A 200 -15.43 -0.70 8.54
C ARG A 200 -14.36 0.37 8.67
N ALA A 201 -14.19 0.94 9.87
CA ALA A 201 -13.17 1.97 10.09
C ALA A 201 -11.75 1.44 9.83
N GLY A 202 -11.47 0.20 10.25
CA GLY A 202 -10.18 -0.45 9.95
C GLY A 202 -10.02 -0.80 8.48
N VAL A 203 -11.09 -1.24 7.82
CA VAL A 203 -11.08 -1.54 6.38
C VAL A 203 -10.79 -0.27 5.57
N PHE A 204 -11.48 0.85 5.86
CA PHE A 204 -11.21 2.12 5.18
C PHE A 204 -9.80 2.65 5.47
N SER A 205 -9.32 2.52 6.72
CA SER A 205 -7.93 2.86 7.05
C SER A 205 -6.94 2.01 6.28
N ALA A 206 -7.17 0.69 6.19
CA ALA A 206 -6.33 -0.21 5.41
C ALA A 206 -6.34 0.16 3.92
N CYS A 207 -7.49 0.51 3.34
CA CYS A 207 -7.56 1.00 1.95
C CYS A 207 -6.70 2.26 1.75
N ALA A 208 -6.79 3.23 2.66
CA ALA A 208 -5.97 4.44 2.60
C ALA A 208 -4.48 4.10 2.69
N PHE A 209 -4.09 3.18 3.58
CA PHE A 209 -2.69 2.71 3.66
C PHE A 209 -2.22 2.06 2.36
N VAL A 210 -3.01 1.19 1.73
CA VAL A 210 -2.64 0.57 0.46
C VAL A 210 -2.40 1.61 -0.63
N VAL A 211 -3.26 2.62 -0.74
CA VAL A 211 -3.08 3.72 -1.70
C VAL A 211 -1.78 4.46 -1.42
N ILE A 212 -1.57 4.92 -0.19
CA ILE A 212 -0.36 5.66 0.20
C ILE A 212 0.91 4.82 -0.06
N LEU A 213 0.91 3.55 0.32
CA LEU A 213 2.04 2.67 0.13
C LEU A 213 2.33 2.42 -1.37
N THR A 214 1.28 2.27 -2.20
CA THR A 214 1.43 2.10 -3.65
C THR A 214 2.04 3.34 -4.30
N PHE A 215 1.62 4.53 -3.88
CA PHE A 215 2.20 5.78 -4.38
C PHE A 215 3.65 6.00 -3.95
N ASN A 216 4.05 5.51 -2.79
CA ASN A 216 5.42 5.64 -2.29
C ASN A 216 6.35 4.49 -2.73
N GLU A 217 5.80 3.44 -3.37
CA GLU A 217 6.61 2.29 -3.76
C GLU A 217 7.34 2.55 -5.08
N TYR A 218 8.67 2.54 -5.01
CA TYR A 218 9.56 2.66 -6.16
C TYR A 218 10.32 1.36 -6.42
N THR A 219 10.99 0.86 -5.41
CA THR A 219 12.04 -0.14 -5.54
C THR A 219 11.54 -1.46 -6.14
N ARG A 220 10.49 -2.04 -5.58
CA ARG A 220 9.93 -3.32 -6.05
C ARG A 220 9.20 -3.12 -7.37
N THR A 221 8.40 -2.05 -7.45
CA THR A 221 7.61 -1.77 -8.64
C THR A 221 8.49 -1.47 -9.84
N SER A 222 9.61 -0.76 -9.70
CA SER A 222 10.54 -0.49 -10.81
C SER A 222 11.16 -1.76 -11.41
N LEU A 223 11.36 -2.78 -10.60
CA LEU A 223 11.90 -4.08 -11.04
C LEU A 223 10.83 -4.97 -11.69
N LEU A 224 9.56 -4.80 -11.35
CA LEU A 224 8.46 -5.71 -11.73
C LEU A 224 7.51 -5.12 -12.77
N LYS A 225 7.48 -3.81 -12.98
CA LYS A 225 6.50 -3.10 -13.81
C LYS A 225 6.59 -3.39 -15.32
N GLY A 226 7.73 -3.87 -15.81
CA GLY A 226 7.91 -4.07 -17.26
C GLY A 226 7.96 -2.75 -18.02
N GLY A 227 7.07 -2.54 -18.99
CA GLY A 227 7.14 -1.45 -19.98
C GLY A 227 6.39 -0.16 -19.63
N PHE A 228 5.77 -0.03 -18.44
CA PHE A 228 5.10 1.21 -18.02
C PHE A 228 5.83 1.91 -16.87
N ASP A 229 5.55 3.20 -16.69
CA ASP A 229 6.14 3.99 -15.61
C ASP A 229 5.11 4.29 -14.52
N THR A 230 5.58 4.25 -13.26
CA THR A 230 4.81 4.70 -12.10
C THR A 230 5.18 6.13 -11.73
N PHE A 231 4.29 6.82 -11.02
CA PHE A 231 4.47 8.20 -10.61
C PHE A 231 5.82 8.41 -9.91
N THR A 232 6.14 7.59 -8.91
CA THR A 232 7.40 7.69 -8.18
C THR A 232 8.61 7.37 -9.07
N SER A 233 8.48 6.45 -10.06
CA SER A 233 9.60 6.15 -10.96
C SER A 233 9.93 7.32 -11.89
N VAL A 234 8.92 8.04 -12.36
CA VAL A 234 9.13 9.24 -13.17
C VAL A 234 9.73 10.37 -12.34
N LEU A 235 9.19 10.63 -11.13
CA LEU A 235 9.74 11.65 -10.24
C LEU A 235 11.21 11.41 -9.93
N ILE A 236 11.60 10.18 -9.57
CA ILE A 236 13.00 9.86 -9.29
C ILE A 236 13.87 10.02 -10.54
N SER A 237 13.40 9.60 -11.71
CA SER A 237 14.16 9.77 -12.95
C SER A 237 14.38 11.25 -13.30
N GLN A 238 13.38 12.10 -13.06
CA GLN A 238 13.50 13.56 -13.27
C GLN A 238 14.39 14.26 -12.24
N MET A 239 14.51 13.69 -11.02
CA MET A 239 15.41 14.23 -10.00
C MET A 239 16.88 13.88 -10.24
N LEU A 240 17.15 12.79 -10.97
CA LEU A 240 18.51 12.30 -11.23
C LEU A 240 19.12 12.84 -12.53
N ASN A 241 18.32 13.45 -13.40
CA ASN A 241 18.72 14.08 -14.65
C ASN A 241 18.79 15.60 -14.53
#